data_60492fd22870083c63d08663ffc4673c
#
_entry.id   60492fd22870083c63d08663ffc4673c
#
_cell.length_a   1.000
_cell.length_b   1.000
_cell.length_c   1.000
_cell.angle_alpha   90.00
_cell.angle_beta   90.00
_cell.angle_gamma   90.00
#
_symmetry.space_group_name_H-M   'P 1'
#
loop_
_entity.id
_entity.type
_entity.pdbx_description
1 polymer ?
#
loop_
_entity_poly.entity_id
_entity_poly.type
_entity_poly.pdbx_seq_one_letter_code
_entity_poly.pdbx_strand_id
1 'polypeptide(L)'
;MKPADHIAALRRDSDRIAIGAEGRLDRIVPSCPGWRVADLVWHVGIVHMFWQMVARGALSGPEAWSEPDRPADDDLLSWFRDGVDRSASVLDSLDPDKPAWTWGHRRNVGFIRRRVAQETAVHCWDAGSAIEANEPIEQTIAEDGIDEFLDEVLPGLSPDLDGPAQTICLRAHDVTAEW
;
A
#
# COMPACT_ATOMS: atom_id res chain seq x y z
N MET A 1 -4.47 0.73 14.13
CA MET A 1 -4.09 -0.72 14.08
C MET A 1 -2.77 -0.99 14.80
N LYS A 2 -2.47 -2.27 15.16
CA LYS A 2 -1.15 -2.66 15.71
C LYS A 2 -0.18 -3.00 14.55
N PRO A 3 1.14 -2.86 14.74
CA PRO A 3 2.11 -3.17 13.70
C PRO A 3 2.02 -4.58 13.09
N ALA A 4 1.67 -5.59 13.91
CA ALA A 4 1.48 -6.96 13.44
C ALA A 4 0.25 -7.11 12.54
N ASP A 5 -0.80 -6.32 12.78
CA ASP A 5 -2.02 -6.36 11.99
C ASP A 5 -1.78 -5.81 10.57
N HIS A 6 -0.87 -4.82 10.40
CA HIS A 6 -0.48 -4.33 9.08
C HIS A 6 0.22 -5.42 8.25
N ILE A 7 1.10 -6.23 8.87
CA ILE A 7 1.76 -7.33 8.15
C ILE A 7 0.76 -8.43 7.76
N ALA A 8 -0.20 -8.72 8.64
CA ALA A 8 -1.26 -9.68 8.32
C ALA A 8 -2.14 -9.20 7.16
N ALA A 9 -2.51 -7.91 7.15
CA ALA A 9 -3.26 -7.29 6.07
C ALA A 9 -2.48 -7.29 4.76
N LEU A 10 -1.20 -6.90 4.78
CA LEU A 10 -0.31 -6.96 3.63
C LEU A 10 -0.31 -8.34 2.97
N ARG A 11 -0.12 -9.42 3.74
CA ARG A 11 -0.12 -10.79 3.22
C ARG A 11 -1.47 -11.18 2.64
N ARG A 12 -2.55 -10.98 3.39
CA ARG A 12 -3.92 -11.32 2.99
C ARG A 12 -4.30 -10.66 1.66
N ASP A 13 -4.08 -9.34 1.56
CA ASP A 13 -4.52 -8.58 0.39
C ASP A 13 -3.59 -8.80 -0.83
N SER A 14 -2.30 -9.06 -0.61
CA SER A 14 -1.39 -9.52 -1.67
C SER A 14 -1.78 -10.89 -2.23
N ASP A 15 -2.16 -11.84 -1.37
CA ASP A 15 -2.64 -13.15 -1.80
C ASP A 15 -3.92 -13.01 -2.65
N ARG A 16 -4.84 -12.14 -2.26
CA ARG A 16 -6.07 -11.84 -3.03
C ARG A 16 -5.75 -11.24 -4.39
N ILE A 17 -4.81 -10.30 -4.47
CA ILE A 17 -4.32 -9.75 -5.75
C ILE A 17 -3.78 -10.88 -6.62
N ALA A 18 -2.88 -11.71 -6.08
CA ALA A 18 -2.25 -12.77 -6.85
C ALA A 18 -3.25 -13.81 -7.38
N ILE A 19 -4.19 -14.25 -6.53
CA ILE A 19 -5.26 -15.20 -6.90
C ILE A 19 -6.20 -14.58 -7.95
N GLY A 20 -6.61 -13.34 -7.75
CA GLY A 20 -7.47 -12.61 -8.69
C GLY A 20 -6.85 -12.40 -10.07
N ALA A 21 -5.53 -12.24 -10.11
CA ALA A 21 -4.76 -12.01 -11.33
C ALA A 21 -4.51 -13.28 -12.15
N GLU A 22 -4.65 -14.49 -11.59
CA GLU A 22 -4.41 -15.74 -12.30
C GLU A 22 -5.29 -15.87 -13.57
N GLY A 23 -4.64 -15.97 -14.73
CA GLY A 23 -5.31 -16.05 -16.04
C GLY A 23 -6.04 -14.76 -16.46
N ARG A 24 -5.76 -13.61 -15.81
CA ARG A 24 -6.47 -12.34 -16.04
C ARG A 24 -5.54 -11.13 -16.11
N LEU A 25 -4.25 -11.34 -16.37
CA LEU A 25 -3.24 -10.28 -16.43
C LEU A 25 -3.52 -9.21 -17.49
N ASP A 26 -4.28 -9.54 -18.52
CA ASP A 26 -4.68 -8.67 -19.62
C ASP A 26 -5.89 -7.77 -19.32
N ARG A 27 -6.63 -8.03 -18.24
CA ARG A 27 -7.81 -7.24 -17.87
C ARG A 27 -7.44 -5.80 -17.54
N ILE A 28 -8.29 -4.88 -18.00
CA ILE A 28 -8.15 -3.44 -17.68
C ILE A 28 -8.59 -3.19 -16.25
N VAL A 29 -7.85 -2.35 -15.54
CA VAL A 29 -8.19 -1.89 -14.18
C VAL A 29 -8.98 -0.58 -14.29
N PRO A 30 -10.30 -0.57 -14.01
CA PRO A 30 -11.14 0.60 -14.24
C PRO A 30 -10.72 1.84 -13.44
N SER A 31 -10.25 1.65 -12.22
CA SER A 31 -9.80 2.69 -11.30
C SER A 31 -8.40 3.24 -11.60
N CYS A 32 -7.61 2.54 -12.43
CA CYS A 32 -6.26 2.93 -12.81
C CYS A 32 -6.17 3.11 -14.34
N PRO A 33 -6.53 4.30 -14.89
CA PRO A 33 -6.61 4.50 -16.35
C PRO A 33 -5.32 4.11 -17.07
N GLY A 34 -5.44 3.26 -18.08
CA GLY A 34 -4.32 2.76 -18.88
C GLY A 34 -3.60 1.53 -18.32
N TRP A 35 -3.96 1.07 -17.13
CA TRP A 35 -3.36 -0.12 -16.54
C TRP A 35 -4.15 -1.38 -16.83
N ARG A 36 -3.42 -2.46 -17.05
CA ARG A 36 -3.91 -3.84 -16.98
C ARG A 36 -3.60 -4.40 -15.58
N VAL A 37 -4.21 -5.52 -15.24
CA VAL A 37 -3.91 -6.24 -13.99
C VAL A 37 -2.41 -6.56 -13.88
N ALA A 38 -1.74 -6.90 -14.99
CA ALA A 38 -0.30 -7.09 -15.01
C ALA A 38 0.50 -5.84 -14.56
N ASP A 39 0.03 -4.66 -14.94
CA ASP A 39 0.68 -3.40 -14.57
C ASP A 39 0.47 -3.09 -13.08
N LEU A 40 -0.72 -3.38 -12.56
CA LEU A 40 -1.04 -3.26 -11.14
C LEU A 40 -0.21 -4.21 -10.28
N VAL A 41 -0.11 -5.51 -10.66
CA VAL A 41 0.71 -6.50 -9.95
C VAL A 41 2.19 -6.07 -9.93
N TRP A 42 2.69 -5.59 -11.06
CA TRP A 42 4.05 -5.04 -11.15
C TRP A 42 4.25 -3.86 -10.21
N HIS A 43 3.35 -2.88 -10.28
CA HIS A 43 3.41 -1.68 -9.44
C HIS A 43 3.44 -2.03 -7.95
N VAL A 44 2.50 -2.84 -7.48
CA VAL A 44 2.47 -3.23 -6.05
C VAL A 44 3.76 -3.95 -5.64
N GLY A 45 4.26 -4.83 -6.51
CA GLY A 45 5.51 -5.55 -6.23
C GLY A 45 6.73 -4.65 -6.11
N ILE A 46 6.88 -3.63 -6.99
CA ILE A 46 8.01 -2.67 -6.88
C ILE A 46 7.85 -1.72 -5.70
N VAL A 47 6.62 -1.35 -5.32
CA VAL A 47 6.37 -0.57 -4.10
C VAL A 47 6.80 -1.35 -2.86
N HIS A 48 6.45 -2.64 -2.77
CA HIS A 48 6.92 -3.51 -1.70
C HIS A 48 8.45 -3.60 -1.66
N MET A 49 9.09 -3.78 -2.82
CA MET A 49 10.55 -3.85 -2.92
C MET A 49 11.20 -2.54 -2.48
N PHE A 50 10.71 -1.41 -2.93
CA PHE A 50 11.22 -0.09 -2.52
C PHE A 50 11.18 0.06 -1.00
N TRP A 51 10.02 -0.11 -0.40
CA TRP A 51 9.84 0.12 1.04
C TRP A 51 10.61 -0.87 1.92
N GLN A 52 10.73 -2.13 1.50
CA GLN A 52 11.58 -3.07 2.25
C GLN A 52 13.06 -2.68 2.21
N MET A 53 13.55 -2.14 1.09
CA MET A 53 14.93 -1.67 0.98
C MET A 53 15.17 -0.44 1.84
N VAL A 54 14.22 0.49 1.90
CA VAL A 54 14.26 1.64 2.82
C VAL A 54 14.25 1.17 4.28
N ALA A 55 13.36 0.26 4.66
CA ALA A 55 13.26 -0.25 6.02
C ALA A 55 14.55 -0.93 6.50
N ARG A 56 15.24 -1.64 5.62
CA ARG A 56 16.55 -2.24 5.90
C ARG A 56 17.68 -1.23 6.01
N GLY A 57 17.51 -0.03 5.46
CA GLY A 57 18.56 1.00 5.33
C GLY A 57 19.45 0.82 4.09
N ALA A 58 18.99 0.04 3.09
CA ALA A 58 19.65 -0.11 1.81
C ALA A 58 19.39 1.09 0.87
N LEU A 59 18.31 1.83 1.13
CA LEU A 59 17.97 3.08 0.45
C LEU A 59 17.72 4.18 1.49
N SER A 60 18.20 5.38 1.20
CA SER A 60 17.98 6.59 2.02
C SER A 60 16.85 7.48 1.50
N GLY A 61 16.19 7.10 0.42
CA GLY A 61 15.11 7.83 -0.22
C GLY A 61 14.92 7.42 -1.68
N PRO A 62 13.97 8.05 -2.38
CA PRO A 62 13.62 7.70 -3.76
C PRO A 62 14.73 8.05 -4.77
N GLU A 63 15.62 9.00 -4.46
CA GLU A 63 16.68 9.42 -5.36
C GLU A 63 17.72 8.30 -5.64
N ALA A 64 17.85 7.36 -4.69
CA ALA A 64 18.72 6.19 -4.83
C ALA A 64 18.00 4.96 -5.41
N TRP A 65 16.71 5.08 -5.69
CA TRP A 65 15.91 4.00 -6.25
C TRP A 65 16.13 3.85 -7.75
N SER A 66 16.35 2.63 -8.18
CA SER A 66 16.31 2.24 -9.60
C SER A 66 15.33 1.08 -9.72
N GLU A 67 14.31 1.28 -10.53
CA GLU A 67 13.32 0.24 -10.81
C GLU A 67 14.00 -0.94 -11.52
N PRO A 68 13.78 -2.18 -11.06
CA PRO A 68 14.33 -3.36 -11.71
C PRO A 68 13.64 -3.63 -13.05
N ASP A 69 14.24 -4.50 -13.86
CA ASP A 69 13.60 -4.99 -15.06
C ASP A 69 12.32 -5.76 -14.71
N ARG A 70 11.24 -5.44 -15.40
CA ARG A 70 9.97 -6.14 -15.25
C ARG A 70 10.08 -7.58 -15.79
N PRO A 71 9.69 -8.62 -15.03
CA PRO A 71 9.62 -9.97 -15.54
C PRO A 71 8.57 -10.11 -16.66
N ALA A 72 8.68 -11.15 -17.47
CA ALA A 72 7.63 -11.52 -18.41
C ALA A 72 6.33 -11.85 -17.68
N ASP A 73 5.19 -11.69 -18.34
CA ASP A 73 3.87 -11.92 -17.72
C ASP A 73 3.74 -13.35 -17.14
N ASP A 74 4.37 -14.35 -17.79
CA ASP A 74 4.38 -15.75 -17.32
C ASP A 74 5.10 -15.91 -15.96
N ASP A 75 6.08 -15.08 -15.65
CA ASP A 75 6.87 -15.12 -14.41
C ASP A 75 6.39 -14.09 -13.38
N LEU A 76 5.51 -13.16 -13.77
CA LEU A 76 5.15 -12.00 -12.97
C LEU A 76 4.50 -12.37 -11.63
N LEU A 77 3.58 -13.32 -11.61
CA LEU A 77 2.90 -13.73 -10.38
C LEU A 77 3.82 -14.48 -9.42
N SER A 78 4.76 -15.29 -9.94
CA SER A 78 5.76 -15.94 -9.09
C SER A 78 6.70 -14.92 -8.47
N TRP A 79 7.21 -13.98 -9.27
CA TRP A 79 8.03 -12.86 -8.81
C TRP A 79 7.32 -12.03 -7.74
N PHE A 80 6.04 -11.73 -7.95
CA PHE A 80 5.22 -10.97 -7.00
C PHE A 80 5.08 -11.68 -5.66
N ARG A 81 4.68 -12.97 -5.66
CA ARG A 81 4.53 -13.77 -4.43
C ARG A 81 5.83 -13.86 -3.64
N ASP A 82 6.94 -14.14 -4.31
CA ASP A 82 8.27 -14.18 -3.69
C ASP A 82 8.66 -12.80 -3.12
N GLY A 83 8.29 -11.72 -3.80
CA GLY A 83 8.48 -10.34 -3.36
C GLY A 83 7.69 -10.01 -2.10
N VAL A 84 6.43 -10.41 -2.04
CA VAL A 84 5.55 -10.25 -0.87
C VAL A 84 6.12 -10.96 0.33
N ASP A 85 6.53 -12.23 0.18
CA ASP A 85 7.09 -13.02 1.28
C ASP A 85 8.37 -12.41 1.84
N ARG A 86 9.26 -11.94 0.97
CA ARG A 86 10.48 -11.22 1.39
C ARG A 86 10.14 -9.93 2.12
N SER A 87 9.25 -9.11 1.55
CA SER A 87 8.90 -7.79 2.10
C SER A 87 8.21 -7.94 3.46
N ALA A 88 7.23 -8.81 3.57
CA ALA A 88 6.53 -9.07 4.82
C ALA A 88 7.47 -9.62 5.88
N SER A 89 8.36 -10.57 5.54
CA SER A 89 9.32 -11.13 6.48
C SER A 89 10.34 -10.10 6.98
N VAL A 90 10.84 -9.26 6.09
CA VAL A 90 11.76 -8.17 6.45
C VAL A 90 11.07 -7.17 7.37
N LEU A 91 9.88 -6.69 6.97
CA LEU A 91 9.15 -5.71 7.75
C LEU A 91 8.75 -6.25 9.13
N ASP A 92 8.36 -7.52 9.23
CA ASP A 92 7.99 -8.15 10.50
C ASP A 92 9.18 -8.34 11.45
N SER A 93 10.39 -8.59 10.91
CA SER A 93 11.60 -8.80 11.70
C SER A 93 12.23 -7.55 12.29
N LEU A 94 11.90 -6.36 11.76
CA LEU A 94 12.50 -5.10 12.18
C LEU A 94 11.70 -4.47 13.34
N ASP A 95 12.39 -3.73 14.20
CA ASP A 95 11.72 -2.91 15.23
C ASP A 95 10.88 -1.82 14.54
N PRO A 96 9.58 -1.66 14.85
CA PRO A 96 8.75 -0.61 14.28
C PRO A 96 9.26 0.80 14.57
N ASP A 97 9.97 1.01 15.67
CA ASP A 97 10.56 2.30 16.04
C ASP A 97 11.92 2.55 15.40
N LYS A 98 12.49 1.55 14.68
CA LYS A 98 13.75 1.74 13.96
C LYS A 98 13.63 2.92 12.99
N PRO A 99 14.54 3.91 13.05
CA PRO A 99 14.55 5.04 12.15
C PRO A 99 14.70 4.60 10.67
N ALA A 100 13.88 5.19 9.81
CA ALA A 100 13.91 4.97 8.37
C ALA A 100 13.47 6.24 7.66
N TRP A 101 13.91 6.43 6.43
CA TRP A 101 13.40 7.50 5.59
C TRP A 101 11.91 7.27 5.28
N THR A 102 11.14 8.33 5.36
CA THR A 102 9.75 8.38 4.88
C THR A 102 9.43 9.80 4.44
N TRP A 103 8.39 9.96 3.64
CA TRP A 103 7.85 11.27 3.28
C TRP A 103 6.88 11.84 4.33
N GLY A 104 6.39 11.00 5.25
CA GLY A 104 5.49 11.43 6.33
C GLY A 104 6.20 12.03 7.53
N HIS A 105 5.40 12.38 8.53
CA HIS A 105 5.92 12.90 9.80
C HIS A 105 6.62 11.82 10.63
N ARG A 106 6.13 10.60 10.57
CA ARG A 106 6.72 9.44 11.26
C ARG A 106 7.82 8.85 10.40
N ARG A 107 9.08 8.96 10.87
CA ARG A 107 10.26 8.50 10.14
C ARG A 107 10.80 7.20 10.72
N ASN A 108 10.02 6.13 10.63
CA ASN A 108 10.37 4.82 11.18
C ASN A 108 9.75 3.67 10.36
N VAL A 109 10.15 2.44 10.70
CA VAL A 109 9.64 1.22 10.07
C VAL A 109 8.13 1.02 10.33
N GLY A 110 7.60 1.51 11.45
CA GLY A 110 6.17 1.45 11.75
C GLY A 110 5.32 2.18 10.71
N PHE A 111 5.78 3.37 10.27
CA PHE A 111 5.16 4.08 9.14
C PHE A 111 5.20 3.22 7.87
N ILE A 112 6.35 2.62 7.54
CA ILE A 112 6.51 1.81 6.33
C ILE A 112 5.54 0.62 6.33
N ARG A 113 5.41 -0.09 7.46
CA ARG A 113 4.45 -1.19 7.61
C ARG A 113 3.02 -0.75 7.29
N ARG A 114 2.61 0.40 7.87
CA ARG A 114 1.29 0.99 7.63
C ARG A 114 1.10 1.33 6.17
N ARG A 115 2.03 2.10 5.59
CA ARG A 115 1.94 2.56 4.20
C ARG A 115 1.83 1.40 3.21
N VAL A 116 2.67 0.37 3.37
CA VAL A 116 2.65 -0.81 2.48
C VAL A 116 1.33 -1.58 2.61
N ALA A 117 0.79 -1.72 3.82
CA ALA A 117 -0.50 -2.37 4.03
C ALA A 117 -1.65 -1.59 3.39
N GLN A 118 -1.69 -0.26 3.55
CA GLN A 118 -2.72 0.60 2.96
C GLN A 118 -2.65 0.61 1.43
N GLU A 119 -1.46 0.73 0.87
CA GLU A 119 -1.22 0.65 -0.58
C GLU A 119 -1.75 -0.66 -1.15
N THR A 120 -1.41 -1.77 -0.49
CA THR A 120 -1.85 -3.10 -0.91
C THR A 120 -3.36 -3.28 -0.80
N ALA A 121 -3.99 -2.76 0.25
CA ALA A 121 -5.45 -2.86 0.43
C ALA A 121 -6.22 -2.10 -0.66
N VAL A 122 -5.78 -0.89 -1.01
CA VAL A 122 -6.39 -0.09 -2.09
C VAL A 122 -6.23 -0.82 -3.43
N HIS A 123 -5.03 -1.29 -3.76
CA HIS A 123 -4.80 -1.99 -5.02
C HIS A 123 -5.40 -3.40 -5.06
N CYS A 124 -5.67 -4.03 -3.91
CA CYS A 124 -6.48 -5.24 -3.84
C CYS A 124 -7.92 -4.96 -4.28
N TRP A 125 -8.49 -3.85 -3.86
CA TRP A 125 -9.81 -3.41 -4.32
C TRP A 125 -9.80 -3.08 -5.83
N ASP A 126 -8.77 -2.39 -6.32
CA ASP A 126 -8.59 -2.08 -7.74
C ASP A 126 -8.51 -3.35 -8.60
N ALA A 127 -7.74 -4.35 -8.17
CA ALA A 127 -7.64 -5.65 -8.84
C ALA A 127 -8.99 -6.38 -8.85
N GLY A 128 -9.72 -6.37 -7.74
CA GLY A 128 -11.08 -6.90 -7.64
C GLY A 128 -12.04 -6.25 -8.63
N SER A 129 -11.92 -4.92 -8.81
CA SER A 129 -12.67 -4.14 -9.79
C SER A 129 -12.45 -4.62 -11.23
N ALA A 130 -11.22 -4.96 -11.58
CA ALA A 130 -10.87 -5.44 -12.91
C ALA A 130 -11.50 -6.80 -13.27
N ILE A 131 -11.87 -7.59 -12.28
CA ILE A 131 -12.44 -8.95 -12.46
C ILE A 131 -13.89 -9.07 -11.98
N GLU A 132 -14.54 -7.94 -11.71
CA GLU A 132 -15.94 -7.87 -11.23
C GLU A 132 -16.16 -8.66 -9.91
N ALA A 133 -15.15 -8.72 -9.05
CA ALA A 133 -15.15 -9.41 -7.76
C ALA A 133 -14.73 -8.47 -6.62
N ASN A 134 -15.29 -7.25 -6.61
CA ASN A 134 -15.02 -6.27 -5.57
C ASN A 134 -15.58 -6.73 -4.23
N GLU A 135 -14.69 -6.81 -3.25
CA GLU A 135 -15.08 -6.86 -1.85
C GLU A 135 -14.69 -5.56 -1.18
N PRO A 136 -15.44 -5.09 -0.18
CA PRO A 136 -15.04 -3.93 0.61
C PRO A 136 -13.65 -4.14 1.22
N ILE A 137 -12.90 -3.05 1.34
CA ILE A 137 -11.68 -3.05 2.15
C ILE A 137 -12.10 -3.38 3.59
N GLU A 138 -11.34 -4.25 4.25
CA GLU A 138 -11.61 -4.67 5.62
C GLU A 138 -11.67 -3.44 6.54
N GLN A 139 -12.68 -3.41 7.42
CA GLN A 139 -13.06 -2.23 8.20
C GLN A 139 -11.88 -1.60 8.96
N THR A 140 -11.07 -2.41 9.64
CA THR A 140 -9.97 -1.89 10.48
C THR A 140 -8.85 -1.28 9.64
N ILE A 141 -8.60 -1.81 8.44
CA ILE A 141 -7.68 -1.22 7.45
C ILE A 141 -8.28 0.07 6.89
N ALA A 142 -9.58 0.10 6.59
CA ALA A 142 -10.22 1.30 6.03
C ALA A 142 -10.19 2.48 7.04
N GLU A 143 -10.54 2.24 8.30
CA GLU A 143 -10.45 3.23 9.37
C GLU A 143 -9.00 3.74 9.54
N ASP A 144 -8.03 2.82 9.62
CA ASP A 144 -6.62 3.16 9.74
C ASP A 144 -6.09 3.92 8.51
N GLY A 145 -6.63 3.64 7.32
CA GLY A 145 -6.28 4.36 6.07
C GLY A 145 -6.76 5.80 6.06
N ILE A 146 -7.94 6.08 6.61
CA ILE A 146 -8.44 7.44 6.78
C ILE A 146 -7.53 8.21 7.76
N ASP A 147 -7.19 7.60 8.90
CA ASP A 147 -6.23 8.17 9.85
C ASP A 147 -4.87 8.45 9.19
N GLU A 148 -4.34 7.50 8.38
CA GLU A 148 -3.08 7.70 7.66
C GLU A 148 -3.16 8.89 6.71
N PHE A 149 -4.24 8.99 5.94
CA PHE A 149 -4.42 10.07 4.99
C PHE A 149 -4.46 11.43 5.70
N LEU A 150 -5.23 11.55 6.76
CA LEU A 150 -5.40 12.81 7.49
C LEU A 150 -4.13 13.22 8.24
N ASP A 151 -3.42 12.25 8.83
CA ASP A 151 -2.24 12.53 9.66
C ASP A 151 -0.95 12.71 8.85
N GLU A 152 -0.78 11.97 7.76
CA GLU A 152 0.50 11.88 7.07
C GLU A 152 0.46 12.45 5.65
N VAL A 153 -0.66 12.25 4.89
CA VAL A 153 -0.73 12.65 3.48
C VAL A 153 -1.25 14.08 3.34
N LEU A 154 -2.38 14.38 3.95
CA LEU A 154 -3.06 15.67 3.80
C LEU A 154 -2.19 16.88 4.20
N PRO A 155 -1.43 16.84 5.31
CA PRO A 155 -0.55 17.95 5.68
C PRO A 155 0.52 18.27 4.63
N GLY A 156 1.00 17.23 3.92
CA GLY A 156 1.98 17.40 2.84
C GLY A 156 1.39 17.96 1.54
N LEU A 157 0.10 17.77 1.33
CA LEU A 157 -0.61 18.25 0.11
C LEU A 157 -1.09 19.69 0.24
N SER A 158 -1.18 20.23 1.43
CA SER A 158 -1.79 21.54 1.69
C SER A 158 -0.92 22.41 2.60
N PRO A 159 0.33 22.74 2.21
CA PRO A 159 1.21 23.53 3.05
C PRO A 159 0.74 24.97 3.25
N ASP A 160 -0.09 25.52 2.35
CA ASP A 160 -0.46 26.94 2.30
C ASP A 160 -1.97 27.13 2.01
N LEU A 161 -2.84 26.57 2.84
CA LEU A 161 -4.27 26.90 2.76
C LEU A 161 -4.53 28.26 3.44
N ASP A 162 -4.44 29.34 2.65
CA ASP A 162 -4.88 30.67 3.04
C ASP A 162 -6.41 30.79 2.87
N GLY A 163 -7.12 30.90 3.99
CA GLY A 163 -8.58 31.08 3.98
C GLY A 163 -9.17 31.20 5.37
N PRO A 164 -10.47 31.51 5.49
CA PRO A 164 -11.15 31.46 6.78
C PRO A 164 -11.08 30.03 7.31
N ALA A 165 -10.67 29.87 8.58
CA ALA A 165 -10.61 28.57 9.23
C ALA A 165 -11.95 27.85 9.13
N GLN A 166 -11.97 26.72 8.43
CA GLN A 166 -13.14 25.85 8.31
C GLN A 166 -12.80 24.48 8.87
N THR A 167 -13.76 23.87 9.53
CA THR A 167 -13.64 22.51 10.04
C THR A 167 -14.52 21.60 9.17
N ILE A 168 -13.95 20.48 8.73
CA ILE A 168 -14.68 19.40 8.07
C ILE A 168 -14.72 18.25 9.08
N CYS A 169 -15.91 17.72 9.35
CA CYS A 169 -16.09 16.49 10.10
C CYS A 169 -16.44 15.37 9.12
N LEU A 170 -15.62 14.34 9.08
CA LEU A 170 -15.92 13.11 8.37
C LEU A 170 -16.57 12.14 9.34
N ARG A 171 -17.66 11.51 8.93
CA ARG A 171 -18.36 10.53 9.77
C ARG A 171 -18.66 9.28 8.97
N ALA A 172 -18.24 8.13 9.47
CA ALA A 172 -18.64 6.85 8.91
C ALA A 172 -20.15 6.61 9.19
N HIS A 173 -20.82 5.91 8.30
CA HIS A 173 -22.23 5.59 8.47
C HIS A 173 -22.47 4.12 8.88
N ASP A 174 -21.47 3.29 8.75
CA ASP A 174 -21.47 1.84 8.98
C ASP A 174 -20.72 1.44 10.26
N VAL A 175 -19.94 2.37 10.82
CA VAL A 175 -19.22 2.19 12.08
C VAL A 175 -19.28 3.46 12.93
N THR A 176 -18.95 3.35 14.21
CA THR A 176 -18.88 4.51 15.11
C THR A 176 -17.49 5.13 15.03
N ALA A 177 -17.20 5.82 13.92
CA ALA A 177 -15.96 6.55 13.71
C ALA A 177 -16.24 7.95 13.16
N GLU A 178 -15.47 8.93 13.63
CA GLU A 178 -15.59 10.34 13.26
C GLU A 178 -14.19 10.98 13.26
N TRP A 179 -13.92 11.80 12.22
CA TRP A 179 -12.67 12.54 12.04
C TRP A 179 -12.90 14.03 11.83
#